data_560ba4804521fb47bf3dd0236f393216
#
_entry.id   560ba4804521fb47bf3dd0236f393216
#
_cell.length_a   1.000
_cell.length_b   1.000
_cell.length_c   1.000
_cell.angle_alpha   90.00
_cell.angle_beta   90.00
_cell.angle_gamma   90.00
#
_symmetry.space_group_name_H-M   'P 1'
#
loop_
_entity.id
_entity.type
_entity.pdbx_description
1 polymer ?
#
loop_
_entity_poly.entity_id
_entity_poly.type
_entity_poly.pdbx_seq_one_letter_code
_entity_poly.pdbx_strand_id
1 'polypeptide(L)'
;MMIIDNTEIVRIVTDIESEYNKSTTTTHYAILYSKLAVIEFCGWIEQVFDSILDEYISSKLCLPANIVYIQNNIIKTNYGFHYDKNFRKMLISIIGINNLENLEDYLENYSGFLLQFKSILGSFTTTRNIAAHTYTPYAGATVTYQSPSVVLSNIRLITPILQKIENLIMRY
;
A
#
# COMPACT_ATOMS: atom_id res chain seq x y z
N MET A 1 -12.71 10.98 11.62
CA MET A 1 -11.59 11.11 10.67
C MET A 1 -10.56 10.07 11.06
N MET A 2 -10.42 9.04 10.27
CA MET A 2 -9.39 8.01 10.49
C MET A 2 -8.03 8.66 10.19
N ILE A 3 -7.10 8.54 11.10
CA ILE A 3 -5.72 8.91 10.85
C ILE A 3 -5.03 7.62 10.47
N ILE A 4 -4.44 7.57 9.26
CA ILE A 4 -3.66 6.41 8.83
C ILE A 4 -2.55 6.19 9.84
N ASP A 5 -2.62 5.05 10.54
CA ASP A 5 -1.63 4.63 11.53
C ASP A 5 -0.75 3.54 10.92
N ASN A 6 0.56 3.73 11.02
CA ASN A 6 1.55 2.77 10.56
C ASN A 6 2.23 2.01 11.71
N THR A 7 1.78 2.19 12.95
CA THR A 7 2.44 1.64 14.15
C THR A 7 2.55 0.12 14.07
N GLU A 8 1.48 -0.55 13.67
CA GLU A 8 1.46 -2.02 13.62
C GLU A 8 2.35 -2.57 12.52
N ILE A 9 2.26 -2.04 11.29
CA ILE A 9 3.13 -2.51 10.19
C ILE A 9 4.60 -2.23 10.48
N VAL A 10 4.93 -1.09 11.09
CA VAL A 10 6.30 -0.78 11.51
C VAL A 10 6.78 -1.81 12.54
N ARG A 11 5.94 -2.17 13.53
CA ARG A 11 6.27 -3.20 14.52
C ARG A 11 6.52 -4.55 13.85
N ILE A 12 5.61 -5.02 13.00
CA ILE A 12 5.73 -6.30 12.30
C ILE A 12 7.04 -6.35 11.48
N VAL A 13 7.32 -5.33 10.68
CA VAL A 13 8.52 -5.32 9.83
C VAL A 13 9.80 -5.14 10.66
N THR A 14 9.73 -4.45 11.82
CA THR A 14 10.86 -4.37 12.75
C THR A 14 11.18 -5.73 13.39
N ASP A 15 10.17 -6.50 13.77
CA ASP A 15 10.34 -7.86 14.28
C ASP A 15 10.97 -8.77 13.20
N ILE A 16 10.50 -8.66 11.96
CA ILE A 16 11.10 -9.39 10.82
C ILE A 16 12.57 -8.96 10.60
N GLU A 17 12.87 -7.66 10.70
CA GLU A 17 14.24 -7.13 10.59
C GLU A 17 15.14 -7.66 11.68
N SER A 18 14.64 -7.76 12.90
CA SER A 18 15.38 -8.34 14.04
C SER A 18 15.79 -9.79 13.76
N GLU A 19 14.88 -10.61 13.23
CA GLU A 19 15.19 -12.00 12.86
C GLU A 19 16.14 -12.06 11.65
N TYR A 20 15.95 -11.18 10.65
CA TYR A 20 16.83 -11.06 9.49
C TYR A 20 18.28 -10.77 9.87
N ASN A 21 18.52 -9.93 10.87
CA ASN A 21 19.84 -9.47 11.30
C ASN A 21 20.54 -10.37 12.31
N LYS A 22 19.92 -11.47 12.77
CA LYS A 22 20.58 -12.40 13.70
C LYS A 22 21.79 -13.06 13.03
N SER A 23 22.88 -13.20 13.78
CA SER A 23 24.10 -13.88 13.32
C SER A 23 23.89 -15.37 12.96
N THR A 24 22.82 -15.97 13.47
CA THR A 24 22.40 -17.35 13.19
C THR A 24 21.53 -17.48 11.93
N THR A 25 21.07 -16.36 11.34
CA THR A 25 20.21 -16.37 10.17
C THR A 25 21.00 -16.79 8.93
N THR A 26 20.59 -17.90 8.32
CA THR A 26 21.19 -18.37 7.07
C THR A 26 20.70 -17.52 5.89
N THR A 27 21.43 -17.57 4.76
CA THR A 27 21.03 -16.88 3.51
C THR A 27 19.62 -17.23 3.09
N HIS A 28 19.21 -18.48 3.22
CA HIS A 28 17.85 -18.92 2.91
C HIS A 28 16.79 -18.22 3.76
N TYR A 29 16.99 -18.17 5.10
CA TYR A 29 16.07 -17.47 5.99
C TYR A 29 16.07 -15.95 5.76
N ALA A 30 17.21 -15.35 5.45
CA ALA A 30 17.27 -13.94 5.07
C ALA A 30 16.40 -13.63 3.84
N ILE A 31 16.41 -14.49 2.83
CA ILE A 31 15.51 -14.36 1.67
C ILE A 31 14.04 -14.49 2.07
N LEU A 32 13.70 -15.45 2.95
CA LEU A 32 12.32 -15.62 3.42
C LEU A 32 11.83 -14.44 4.26
N TYR A 33 12.67 -13.87 5.13
CA TYR A 33 12.33 -12.67 5.89
C TYR A 33 12.14 -11.45 4.98
N SER A 34 12.98 -11.27 3.97
CA SER A 34 12.81 -10.22 2.96
C SER A 34 11.50 -10.38 2.19
N LYS A 35 11.19 -11.61 1.76
CA LYS A 35 9.93 -11.95 1.11
C LYS A 35 8.72 -11.62 1.98
N LEU A 36 8.76 -12.01 3.26
CA LEU A 36 7.69 -11.75 4.22
C LEU A 36 7.48 -10.25 4.41
N ALA A 37 8.55 -9.48 4.62
CA ALA A 37 8.44 -8.02 4.79
C ALA A 37 7.77 -7.33 3.58
N VAL A 38 8.09 -7.76 2.36
CA VAL A 38 7.45 -7.25 1.13
C VAL A 38 5.96 -7.59 1.10
N ILE A 39 5.58 -8.82 1.46
CA ILE A 39 4.17 -9.25 1.45
C ILE A 39 3.36 -8.47 2.48
N GLU A 40 3.86 -8.32 3.71
CA GLU A 40 3.20 -7.56 4.78
C GLU A 40 3.00 -6.09 4.40
N PHE A 41 4.03 -5.44 3.86
CA PHE A 41 3.93 -4.07 3.37
C PHE A 41 2.84 -3.92 2.30
N CYS A 42 2.82 -4.81 1.31
CA CYS A 42 1.85 -4.73 0.22
C CYS A 42 0.42 -4.97 0.71
N GLY A 43 0.22 -5.92 1.62
CA GLY A 43 -1.08 -6.17 2.25
C GLY A 43 -1.56 -4.96 3.06
N TRP A 44 -0.65 -4.31 3.81
CA TRP A 44 -0.96 -3.09 4.53
C TRP A 44 -1.41 -1.95 3.58
N ILE A 45 -0.72 -1.73 2.46
CA ILE A 45 -1.11 -0.71 1.48
C ILE A 45 -2.51 -1.00 0.89
N GLU A 46 -2.81 -2.24 0.53
CA GLU A 46 -4.14 -2.62 0.04
C GLU A 46 -5.22 -2.28 1.09
N GLN A 47 -5.01 -2.64 2.35
CA GLN A 47 -5.94 -2.32 3.44
C GLN A 47 -6.09 -0.82 3.68
N VAL A 48 -5.00 -0.04 3.58
CA VAL A 48 -5.06 1.42 3.73
C VAL A 48 -5.89 2.04 2.61
N PHE A 49 -5.77 1.60 1.37
CA PHE A 49 -6.59 2.10 0.27
C PHE A 49 -8.07 1.82 0.50
N ASP A 50 -8.41 0.60 0.86
CA ASP A 50 -9.78 0.21 1.16
C ASP A 50 -10.34 1.05 2.33
N SER A 51 -9.54 1.24 3.38
CA SER A 51 -9.95 2.00 4.57
C SER A 51 -10.20 3.49 4.27
N ILE A 52 -9.36 4.14 3.45
CA ILE A 52 -9.57 5.53 3.01
C ILE A 52 -10.91 5.66 2.28
N LEU A 53 -11.21 4.73 1.39
CA LEU A 53 -12.42 4.76 0.59
C LEU A 53 -13.67 4.41 1.41
N ASP A 54 -13.58 3.43 2.30
CA ASP A 54 -14.66 3.07 3.23
C ASP A 54 -15.01 4.22 4.16
N GLU A 55 -14.03 4.93 4.71
CA GLU A 55 -14.25 6.12 5.55
C GLU A 55 -14.93 7.23 4.74
N TYR A 56 -14.44 7.49 3.52
CA TYR A 56 -15.03 8.49 2.64
C TYR A 56 -16.51 8.20 2.35
N ILE A 57 -16.82 7.00 1.84
CA ILE A 57 -18.22 6.65 1.49
C ILE A 57 -19.13 6.64 2.71
N SER A 58 -18.63 6.19 3.87
CA SER A 58 -19.39 6.18 5.13
C SER A 58 -19.68 7.59 5.63
N SER A 59 -18.79 8.56 5.36
CA SER A 59 -18.98 9.97 5.74
C SER A 59 -19.87 10.75 4.79
N LYS A 60 -19.97 10.36 3.51
CA LYS A 60 -20.68 11.11 2.46
C LYS A 60 -22.03 10.52 2.06
N LEU A 61 -22.23 9.22 2.24
CA LEU A 61 -23.44 8.54 1.80
C LEU A 61 -24.36 8.23 3.01
N CYS A 62 -25.64 8.54 2.82
CA CYS A 62 -26.67 8.28 3.84
C CYS A 62 -27.43 6.97 3.62
N LEU A 63 -27.42 6.43 2.38
CA LEU A 63 -28.18 5.22 2.04
C LEU A 63 -27.31 3.98 2.18
N PRO A 64 -27.62 3.07 3.13
CA PRO A 64 -26.82 1.84 3.35
C PRO A 64 -26.67 0.99 2.08
N ALA A 65 -27.69 0.93 1.23
CA ALA A 65 -27.64 0.18 -0.02
C ALA A 65 -26.54 0.69 -0.97
N ASN A 66 -26.31 2.01 -1.03
CA ASN A 66 -25.26 2.59 -1.85
C ASN A 66 -23.87 2.31 -1.28
N ILE A 67 -23.71 2.36 0.05
CA ILE A 67 -22.46 2.01 0.74
C ILE A 67 -22.10 0.56 0.41
N VAL A 68 -23.04 -0.36 0.64
CA VAL A 68 -22.84 -1.80 0.34
C VAL A 68 -22.54 -2.04 -1.14
N TYR A 69 -23.21 -1.31 -2.04
CA TYR A 69 -22.95 -1.42 -3.48
C TYR A 69 -21.50 -1.05 -3.82
N ILE A 70 -21.01 0.08 -3.33
CA ILE A 70 -19.63 0.53 -3.60
C ILE A 70 -18.61 -0.43 -2.99
N GLN A 71 -18.83 -0.84 -1.74
CA GLN A 71 -17.96 -1.82 -1.07
C GLN A 71 -17.84 -3.12 -1.87
N ASN A 72 -18.95 -3.67 -2.32
CA ASN A 72 -18.95 -4.97 -2.98
C ASN A 72 -18.54 -4.93 -4.45
N ASN A 73 -18.81 -3.82 -5.18
CA ASN A 73 -18.61 -3.76 -6.63
C ASN A 73 -17.42 -2.90 -7.05
N ILE A 74 -16.86 -2.07 -6.15
CA ILE A 74 -15.72 -1.20 -6.48
C ILE A 74 -14.53 -1.57 -5.59
N ILE A 75 -14.67 -1.55 -4.25
CA ILE A 75 -13.55 -1.76 -3.34
C ILE A 75 -13.12 -3.23 -3.35
N LYS A 76 -14.02 -4.15 -2.97
CA LYS A 76 -13.71 -5.59 -2.86
C LYS A 76 -13.41 -6.31 -4.19
N THR A 77 -13.73 -5.70 -5.31
CA THR A 77 -13.41 -6.26 -6.63
C THR A 77 -12.05 -5.81 -7.16
N ASN A 78 -11.41 -4.87 -6.48
CA ASN A 78 -10.10 -4.35 -6.86
C ASN A 78 -9.02 -5.09 -6.08
N TYR A 79 -8.21 -5.87 -6.78
CA TYR A 79 -7.10 -6.62 -6.20
C TYR A 79 -5.77 -5.98 -6.59
N GLY A 80 -5.06 -5.44 -5.59
CA GLY A 80 -3.74 -4.86 -5.76
C GLY A 80 -3.69 -3.36 -5.44
N PHE A 81 -2.47 -2.84 -5.42
CA PHE A 81 -2.15 -1.50 -4.93
C PHE A 81 -1.42 -0.62 -5.95
N HIS A 82 -1.33 -1.03 -7.22
CA HIS A 82 -0.73 -0.17 -8.25
C HIS A 82 -1.58 1.08 -8.44
N TYR A 83 -0.95 2.27 -8.42
CA TYR A 83 -1.70 3.53 -8.49
C TYR A 83 -2.65 3.58 -9.69
N ASP A 84 -2.12 3.55 -10.92
CA ASP A 84 -2.92 3.76 -12.14
C ASP A 84 -3.89 2.61 -12.45
N LYS A 85 -3.53 1.37 -12.07
CA LYS A 85 -4.34 0.17 -12.39
C LYS A 85 -5.42 -0.09 -11.35
N ASN A 86 -5.20 0.30 -10.10
CA ASN A 86 -6.04 -0.05 -8.95
C ASN A 86 -6.59 1.21 -8.27
N PHE A 87 -5.81 1.90 -7.47
CA PHE A 87 -6.28 2.98 -6.61
C PHE A 87 -6.90 4.13 -7.39
N ARG A 88 -6.28 4.58 -8.48
CA ARG A 88 -6.80 5.63 -9.35
C ARG A 88 -8.19 5.30 -9.93
N LYS A 89 -8.41 4.04 -10.30
CA LYS A 89 -9.73 3.61 -10.82
C LYS A 89 -10.81 3.64 -9.75
N MET A 90 -10.50 3.19 -8.53
CA MET A 90 -11.42 3.30 -7.40
C MET A 90 -11.77 4.75 -7.10
N LEU A 91 -10.77 5.63 -7.07
CA LEU A 91 -10.97 7.07 -6.87
C LEU A 91 -11.88 7.68 -7.96
N ILE A 92 -11.65 7.39 -9.25
CA ILE A 92 -12.53 7.86 -10.32
C ILE A 92 -13.98 7.44 -10.08
N SER A 93 -14.18 6.20 -9.67
CA SER A 93 -15.52 5.64 -9.44
C SER A 93 -16.22 6.24 -8.23
N ILE A 94 -15.48 6.69 -7.23
CA ILE A 94 -16.04 7.14 -5.93
C ILE A 94 -16.10 8.65 -5.82
N ILE A 95 -15.03 9.37 -6.13
CA ILE A 95 -14.98 10.84 -6.03
C ILE A 95 -15.16 11.56 -7.37
N GLY A 96 -15.15 10.83 -8.48
CA GLY A 96 -15.27 11.38 -9.84
C GLY A 96 -13.95 11.92 -10.38
N ILE A 97 -13.89 12.06 -11.72
CA ILE A 97 -12.67 12.44 -12.44
C ILE A 97 -12.19 13.86 -12.10
N ASN A 98 -13.12 14.81 -11.92
CA ASN A 98 -12.74 16.20 -11.62
C ASN A 98 -12.07 16.33 -10.26
N ASN A 99 -12.59 15.65 -9.23
CA ASN A 99 -11.98 15.67 -7.90
C ASN A 99 -10.64 14.93 -7.89
N LEU A 100 -10.54 13.85 -8.67
CA LEU A 100 -9.26 13.15 -8.84
C LEU A 100 -8.22 14.03 -9.53
N GLU A 101 -8.58 14.76 -10.57
CA GLU A 101 -7.66 15.69 -11.25
C GLU A 101 -7.14 16.76 -10.28
N ASN A 102 -8.01 17.34 -9.46
CA ASN A 102 -7.62 18.29 -8.43
C ASN A 102 -6.69 17.65 -7.36
N LEU A 103 -6.94 16.40 -6.97
CA LEU A 103 -6.09 15.64 -6.06
C LEU A 103 -4.70 15.39 -6.67
N GLU A 104 -4.65 14.93 -7.92
CA GLU A 104 -3.41 14.64 -8.64
C GLU A 104 -2.60 15.93 -8.86
N ASP A 105 -3.24 17.04 -9.27
CA ASP A 105 -2.60 18.34 -9.42
C ASP A 105 -1.99 18.84 -8.09
N TYR A 106 -2.74 18.72 -7.00
CA TYR A 106 -2.21 19.10 -5.70
C TYR A 106 -0.99 18.26 -5.28
N LEU A 107 -1.07 16.95 -5.47
CA LEU A 107 0.02 16.03 -5.11
C LEU A 107 1.26 16.24 -5.96
N GLU A 108 1.11 16.60 -7.23
CA GLU A 108 2.24 16.86 -8.14
C GLU A 108 2.85 18.24 -7.91
N ASN A 109 2.03 19.30 -8.00
CA ASN A 109 2.52 20.67 -8.09
C ASN A 109 2.80 21.33 -6.74
N TYR A 110 2.08 20.94 -5.68
CA TYR A 110 2.23 21.55 -4.35
C TYR A 110 3.02 20.74 -3.35
N SER A 111 3.15 19.44 -3.55
CA SER A 111 3.87 18.58 -2.60
C SER A 111 4.96 17.71 -3.22
N GLY A 112 4.95 17.51 -4.54
CA GLY A 112 5.87 16.60 -5.25
C GLY A 112 5.67 15.12 -4.89
N PHE A 113 4.54 14.78 -4.29
CA PHE A 113 4.29 13.44 -3.75
C PHE A 113 3.81 12.43 -4.77
N LEU A 114 3.17 12.86 -5.87
CA LEU A 114 2.55 11.94 -6.82
C LEU A 114 3.58 11.02 -7.48
N LEU A 115 4.68 11.58 -7.97
CA LEU A 115 5.75 10.80 -8.58
C LEU A 115 6.39 9.83 -7.58
N GLN A 116 6.69 10.29 -6.36
CA GLN A 116 7.25 9.44 -5.31
C GLN A 116 6.29 8.30 -4.94
N PHE A 117 5.00 8.59 -4.78
CA PHE A 117 3.96 7.62 -4.49
C PHE A 117 3.88 6.53 -5.57
N LYS A 118 3.76 6.94 -6.84
CA LYS A 118 3.74 6.02 -8.00
C LYS A 118 5.00 5.15 -8.07
N SER A 119 6.16 5.74 -7.80
CA SER A 119 7.45 5.03 -7.84
C SER A 119 7.53 3.95 -6.76
N ILE A 120 7.16 4.26 -5.51
CA ILE A 120 7.15 3.29 -4.43
C ILE A 120 6.17 2.14 -4.76
N LEU A 121 4.91 2.44 -5.09
CA LEU A 121 3.92 1.42 -5.41
C LEU A 121 4.34 0.55 -6.61
N GLY A 122 4.89 1.17 -7.65
CA GLY A 122 5.36 0.46 -8.85
C GLY A 122 6.48 -0.53 -8.55
N SER A 123 7.46 -0.14 -7.74
CA SER A 123 8.58 -1.00 -7.35
C SER A 123 8.11 -2.24 -6.57
N PHE A 124 7.19 -2.05 -5.65
CA PHE A 124 6.65 -3.15 -4.85
C PHE A 124 5.66 -4.03 -5.60
N THR A 125 4.92 -3.52 -6.59
CA THR A 125 4.00 -4.33 -7.39
C THR A 125 4.72 -5.50 -8.07
N THR A 126 5.85 -5.23 -8.69
CA THR A 126 6.66 -6.28 -9.35
C THR A 126 7.21 -7.27 -8.35
N THR A 127 7.80 -6.77 -7.26
CA THR A 127 8.41 -7.63 -6.23
C THR A 127 7.37 -8.49 -5.50
N ARG A 128 6.20 -7.93 -5.20
CA ARG A 128 5.09 -8.67 -4.56
C ARG A 128 4.61 -9.82 -5.44
N ASN A 129 4.47 -9.59 -6.74
CA ASN A 129 4.04 -10.64 -7.66
C ASN A 129 5.06 -11.80 -7.69
N ILE A 130 6.34 -11.48 -7.73
CA ILE A 130 7.40 -12.48 -7.62
C ILE A 130 7.30 -13.19 -6.25
N ALA A 131 7.17 -12.44 -5.16
CA ALA A 131 7.09 -12.99 -3.81
C ALA A 131 5.91 -13.94 -3.63
N ALA A 132 4.73 -13.59 -4.15
CA ALA A 132 3.52 -14.40 -4.02
C ALA A 132 3.55 -15.71 -4.83
N HIS A 133 4.25 -15.73 -5.99
CA HIS A 133 4.17 -16.83 -6.93
C HIS A 133 5.47 -17.64 -7.07
N THR A 134 6.55 -17.24 -6.40
CA THR A 134 7.85 -17.94 -6.52
C THR A 134 8.13 -18.76 -5.27
N TYR A 135 8.34 -20.06 -5.46
CA TYR A 135 8.90 -20.92 -4.44
C TYR A 135 10.37 -20.54 -4.19
N THR A 136 10.78 -20.49 -2.92
CA THR A 136 12.16 -20.17 -2.51
C THR A 136 12.84 -21.46 -2.06
N PRO A 137 13.65 -22.13 -2.93
CA PRO A 137 14.35 -23.37 -2.58
C PRO A 137 15.48 -23.09 -1.59
N TYR A 138 15.86 -24.13 -0.85
CA TYR A 138 16.98 -24.06 0.13
C TYR A 138 18.35 -23.79 -0.53
N ALA A 139 18.53 -24.26 -1.77
CA ALA A 139 19.74 -24.05 -2.56
C ALA A 139 19.36 -23.47 -3.93
N GLY A 140 20.18 -22.53 -4.42
CA GLY A 140 20.01 -21.97 -5.77
C GLY A 140 18.89 -20.95 -5.90
N ALA A 141 18.46 -20.31 -4.81
CA ALA A 141 17.51 -19.20 -4.90
C ALA A 141 18.16 -18.03 -5.66
N THR A 142 17.57 -17.71 -6.82
CA THR A 142 18.05 -16.62 -7.71
C THR A 142 17.25 -15.32 -7.53
N VAL A 143 16.21 -15.34 -6.67
CA VAL A 143 15.33 -14.20 -6.47
C VAL A 143 15.80 -13.40 -5.26
N THR A 144 15.92 -12.08 -5.44
CA THR A 144 16.22 -11.14 -4.38
C THR A 144 14.99 -10.25 -4.12
N TYR A 145 14.73 -9.98 -2.83
CA TYR A 145 13.68 -9.07 -2.37
C TYR A 145 14.32 -7.88 -1.65
N GLN A 146 13.57 -6.78 -1.52
CA GLN A 146 14.01 -5.68 -0.68
C GLN A 146 14.18 -6.18 0.76
N SER A 147 15.29 -5.78 1.41
CA SER A 147 15.52 -6.10 2.82
C SER A 147 14.44 -5.46 3.71
N PRO A 148 14.18 -6.01 4.91
CA PRO A 148 13.22 -5.40 5.84
C PRO A 148 13.51 -3.94 6.17
N SER A 149 14.79 -3.52 6.25
CA SER A 149 15.19 -2.13 6.45
C SER A 149 14.76 -1.21 5.31
N VAL A 150 14.85 -1.66 4.06
CA VAL A 150 14.37 -0.93 2.89
C VAL A 150 12.84 -0.81 2.92
N VAL A 151 12.14 -1.89 3.31
CA VAL A 151 10.67 -1.86 3.49
C VAL A 151 10.28 -0.85 4.57
N LEU A 152 10.93 -0.84 5.75
CA LEU A 152 10.71 0.14 6.81
C LEU A 152 10.92 1.58 6.33
N SER A 153 11.96 1.82 5.55
CA SER A 153 12.21 3.14 4.97
C SER A 153 11.06 3.57 4.05
N ASN A 154 10.53 2.65 3.23
CA ASN A 154 9.39 2.96 2.34
C ASN A 154 8.08 3.16 3.10
N ILE A 155 7.83 2.43 4.20
CA ILE A 155 6.68 2.69 5.08
C ILE A 155 6.73 4.14 5.60
N ARG A 156 7.89 4.58 6.09
CA ARG A 156 8.08 5.95 6.60
C ARG A 156 7.90 7.02 5.53
N LEU A 157 8.31 6.74 4.29
CA LEU A 157 8.17 7.66 3.16
C LEU A 157 6.72 7.75 2.66
N ILE A 158 6.01 6.62 2.58
CA ILE A 158 4.67 6.57 1.99
C ILE A 158 3.57 7.02 2.96
N THR A 159 3.76 6.82 4.27
CA THR A 159 2.75 7.17 5.29
C THR A 159 2.29 8.64 5.22
N PRO A 160 3.17 9.66 5.19
CA PRO A 160 2.74 11.04 5.09
C PRO A 160 2.02 11.35 3.76
N ILE A 161 2.35 10.64 2.69
CA ILE A 161 1.66 10.77 1.40
C ILE A 161 0.22 10.24 1.53
N LEU A 162 0.05 9.06 2.10
CA LEU A 162 -1.26 8.46 2.33
C LEU A 162 -2.14 9.32 3.24
N GLN A 163 -1.60 9.84 4.34
CA GLN A 163 -2.29 10.76 5.22
C GLN A 163 -2.71 12.05 4.50
N LYS A 164 -1.88 12.54 3.58
CA LYS A 164 -2.22 13.70 2.76
C LYS A 164 -3.35 13.40 1.79
N ILE A 165 -3.32 12.22 1.13
CA ILE A 165 -4.37 11.75 0.24
C ILE A 165 -5.69 11.62 1.00
N GLU A 166 -5.70 10.96 2.15
CA GLU A 166 -6.88 10.85 3.03
C GLU A 166 -7.48 12.24 3.33
N ASN A 167 -6.65 13.15 3.82
CA ASN A 167 -7.09 14.50 4.16
C ASN A 167 -7.66 15.29 2.98
N LEU A 168 -7.14 15.10 1.78
CA LEU A 168 -7.63 15.77 0.56
C LEU A 168 -8.96 15.16 0.09
N ILE A 169 -9.05 13.83 0.06
CA ILE A 169 -10.26 13.11 -0.37
C ILE A 169 -11.46 13.51 0.52
N MET A 170 -11.27 13.60 1.84
CA MET A 170 -12.33 13.96 2.78
C MET A 170 -12.94 15.36 2.58
N ARG A 171 -12.26 16.23 1.80
CA ARG A 171 -12.76 17.58 1.48
C ARG A 171 -13.78 17.59 0.35
N TYR A 172 -13.79 16.58 -0.49
CA TYR A 172 -14.75 16.44 -1.59
C TYR A 172 -16.06 15.81 -1.09
#